data_3eff81e533f4dcd8ee69873a9aded976
#
_entry.id   3eff81e533f4dcd8ee69873a9aded976
#
_cell.length_a   1.000
_cell.length_b   1.000
_cell.length_c   1.000
_cell.angle_alpha   90.00
_cell.angle_beta   90.00
_cell.angle_gamma   90.00
#
_symmetry.space_group_name_H-M   'P 1'
#
loop_
_entity.id
_entity.type
_entity.pdbx_description
1 polymer ?
#
loop_
_entity_poly.entity_id
_entity_poly.type
_entity_poly.pdbx_seq_one_letter_code
_entity_poly.pdbx_strand_id
1 'polypeptide(L)'
;MRYFDLHCDTLVACLDQNKSLIDNDLHVSVKKGDRFAPYVQCAAVWLPDSVRGAAALQYFDRHAAYFRKMAETGAFTVLETGEDLEKLGDKQGTAFILTVEGGSAVAGDLKNIHHLRENGVRVMTLTWNGSNEIGSGVMSGDKFGLTPFGKLAVKEMEKEGIVIDVSHASEALFYDVAESTERPFIATHSNSKVLCKHPRNLTDDQFRIICNRGGLVGLNYFKAFLNDDPAKADIEDLFAHAEHFLALGGADVVAMGSDFDGSDMPHGITGLESVEDIVNVFLRHNLPEALVDKIFFENAASFFKRFDRNA
;
A
#
# COMPACT_ATOMS: atom_id res chain seq x y z
N MET A 1 -8.77 7.61 17.98
CA MET A 1 -7.40 7.30 17.50
C MET A 1 -7.27 7.72 16.05
N ARG A 2 -6.03 7.88 15.54
CA ARG A 2 -5.72 8.10 14.11
C ARG A 2 -5.43 6.76 13.45
N TYR A 3 -5.73 6.62 12.16
CA TYR A 3 -5.38 5.41 11.42
C TYR A 3 -4.99 5.73 9.97
N PHE A 4 -3.88 5.19 9.51
CA PHE A 4 -3.38 5.31 8.14
C PHE A 4 -3.04 3.93 7.60
N ASP A 5 -3.68 3.55 6.50
CA ASP A 5 -3.52 2.26 5.85
C ASP A 5 -2.97 2.44 4.43
N LEU A 6 -1.86 1.77 4.15
CA LEU A 6 -1.11 1.94 2.89
C LEU A 6 -1.69 1.15 1.71
N HIS A 7 -2.66 0.22 1.95
CA HIS A 7 -3.21 -0.58 0.85
C HIS A 7 -4.58 -1.18 1.16
N CYS A 8 -5.53 -1.02 0.23
CA CYS A 8 -6.75 -1.81 0.14
C CYS A 8 -7.27 -1.89 -1.29
N ASP A 9 -8.05 -2.95 -1.62
CA ASP A 9 -8.68 -3.17 -2.92
C ASP A 9 -10.16 -2.79 -2.97
N THR A 10 -10.66 -2.15 -1.91
CA THR A 10 -12.07 -1.77 -1.77
C THR A 10 -12.59 -0.95 -2.94
N LEU A 11 -11.75 -0.10 -3.56
CA LEU A 11 -12.14 0.70 -4.71
C LEU A 11 -12.57 -0.17 -5.90
N VAL A 12 -11.78 -1.19 -6.22
CA VAL A 12 -12.07 -2.14 -7.30
C VAL A 12 -13.28 -2.99 -6.91
N ALA A 13 -13.30 -3.54 -5.70
CA ALA A 13 -14.41 -4.34 -5.21
C ALA A 13 -15.76 -3.59 -5.23
N CYS A 14 -15.75 -2.30 -4.88
CA CYS A 14 -16.96 -1.46 -4.95
C CYS A 14 -17.49 -1.33 -6.38
N LEU A 15 -16.62 -0.99 -7.34
CA LEU A 15 -17.05 -0.81 -8.72
C LEU A 15 -17.54 -2.12 -9.34
N ASP A 16 -16.81 -3.23 -9.14
CA ASP A 16 -17.12 -4.53 -9.73
C ASP A 16 -18.40 -5.15 -9.13
N GLN A 17 -18.70 -4.87 -7.85
CA GLN A 17 -19.90 -5.33 -7.17
C GLN A 17 -21.04 -4.30 -7.19
N ASN A 18 -20.88 -3.17 -7.90
CA ASN A 18 -21.84 -2.06 -7.95
C ASN A 18 -22.24 -1.56 -6.54
N LYS A 19 -21.23 -1.41 -5.66
CA LYS A 19 -21.37 -0.87 -4.30
C LYS A 19 -20.84 0.55 -4.24
N SER A 20 -21.21 1.28 -3.16
CA SER A 20 -20.69 2.62 -2.90
C SER A 20 -19.45 2.56 -2.00
N LEU A 21 -18.43 3.38 -2.29
CA LEU A 21 -17.29 3.57 -1.40
C LEU A 21 -17.71 4.28 -0.08
N ILE A 22 -18.87 4.96 -0.07
CA ILE A 22 -19.34 5.74 1.08
C ILE A 22 -19.93 4.84 2.18
N ASP A 23 -20.80 3.91 1.81
CA ASP A 23 -21.44 2.96 2.74
C ASP A 23 -21.61 1.61 2.02
N ASN A 24 -21.02 0.57 2.57
CA ASN A 24 -21.02 -0.77 2.01
C ASN A 24 -20.76 -1.83 3.11
N ASP A 25 -20.91 -3.10 2.74
CA ASP A 25 -20.67 -4.27 3.56
C ASP A 25 -19.28 -4.93 3.34
N LEU A 26 -18.38 -4.25 2.61
CA LEU A 26 -16.98 -4.64 2.43
C LEU A 26 -16.14 -4.27 3.67
N HIS A 27 -14.84 -4.57 3.64
CA HIS A 27 -13.95 -4.27 4.78
C HIS A 27 -13.82 -2.77 5.04
N VAL A 28 -13.80 -1.93 4.00
CA VAL A 28 -13.61 -0.48 4.10
C VAL A 28 -14.79 0.30 3.52
N SER A 29 -15.21 1.35 4.20
CA SER A 29 -16.06 2.42 3.67
C SER A 29 -15.82 3.73 4.40
N VAL A 30 -16.24 4.86 3.82
CA VAL A 30 -16.19 6.17 4.50
C VAL A 30 -16.87 6.11 5.85
N LYS A 31 -18.09 5.55 5.91
CA LYS A 31 -18.88 5.42 7.15
C LYS A 31 -18.17 4.59 8.23
N LYS A 32 -17.45 3.52 7.86
CA LYS A 32 -16.65 2.74 8.80
C LYS A 32 -15.44 3.54 9.28
N GLY A 33 -14.88 4.42 8.43
CA GLY A 33 -13.77 5.32 8.75
C GLY A 33 -14.12 6.42 9.75
N ASP A 34 -15.40 6.78 9.92
CA ASP A 34 -15.85 7.86 10.82
C ASP A 34 -15.50 7.64 12.31
N ARG A 35 -15.10 6.43 12.68
CA ARG A 35 -14.61 6.11 14.03
C ARG A 35 -13.21 6.65 14.33
N PHE A 36 -12.47 7.05 13.31
CA PHE A 36 -11.10 7.55 13.43
C PHE A 36 -11.05 9.07 13.26
N ALA A 37 -9.98 9.70 13.80
CA ALA A 37 -9.78 11.13 13.71
C ALA A 37 -8.28 11.43 13.54
N PRO A 38 -7.78 11.51 12.29
CA PRO A 38 -8.40 11.13 11.02
C PRO A 38 -8.23 9.65 10.65
N TYR A 39 -8.92 9.22 9.59
CA TYR A 39 -8.66 8.00 8.83
C TYR A 39 -8.09 8.36 7.45
N VAL A 40 -6.96 7.75 7.08
CA VAL A 40 -6.35 7.86 5.75
C VAL A 40 -6.19 6.47 5.14
N GLN A 41 -6.66 6.28 3.92
CA GLN A 41 -6.59 5.01 3.19
C GLN A 41 -5.97 5.21 1.81
N CYS A 42 -4.92 4.43 1.51
CA CYS A 42 -4.50 4.23 0.14
C CYS A 42 -5.45 3.23 -0.54
N ALA A 43 -6.21 3.71 -1.52
CA ALA A 43 -7.18 2.92 -2.27
C ALA A 43 -6.58 2.53 -3.63
N ALA A 44 -6.32 1.24 -3.82
CA ALA A 44 -5.67 0.74 -5.00
C ALA A 44 -6.65 0.52 -6.16
N VAL A 45 -6.22 0.88 -7.36
CA VAL A 45 -6.72 0.29 -8.59
C VAL A 45 -5.84 -0.91 -8.87
N TRP A 46 -6.28 -2.08 -8.43
CA TRP A 46 -5.62 -3.35 -8.71
C TRP A 46 -5.88 -3.80 -10.16
N LEU A 47 -4.83 -4.18 -10.87
CA LEU A 47 -4.91 -4.67 -12.25
C LEU A 47 -4.54 -6.17 -12.31
N PRO A 48 -5.47 -7.04 -12.74
CA PRO A 48 -5.16 -8.44 -12.99
C PRO A 48 -4.03 -8.61 -14.02
N ASP A 49 -3.16 -9.61 -13.82
CA ASP A 49 -2.05 -9.91 -14.73
C ASP A 49 -2.47 -10.18 -16.18
N SER A 50 -3.72 -10.57 -16.40
CA SER A 50 -4.28 -10.81 -17.74
C SER A 50 -4.65 -9.52 -18.49
N VAL A 51 -4.73 -8.38 -17.81
CA VAL A 51 -5.13 -7.10 -18.41
C VAL A 51 -3.87 -6.33 -18.81
N ARG A 52 -3.70 -6.07 -20.12
CA ARG A 52 -2.46 -5.52 -20.69
C ARG A 52 -2.72 -4.45 -21.73
N GLY A 53 -1.68 -3.64 -22.02
CA GLY A 53 -1.69 -2.62 -23.08
C GLY A 53 -2.84 -1.63 -22.91
N ALA A 54 -3.48 -1.23 -24.01
CA ALA A 54 -4.57 -0.25 -23.99
C ALA A 54 -5.75 -0.66 -23.08
N ALA A 55 -6.01 -1.97 -22.91
CA ALA A 55 -7.06 -2.44 -22.01
C ALA A 55 -6.71 -2.19 -20.55
N ALA A 56 -5.42 -2.23 -20.17
CA ALA A 56 -4.98 -1.91 -18.81
C ALA A 56 -5.16 -0.43 -18.48
N LEU A 57 -4.83 0.46 -19.41
CA LEU A 57 -5.08 1.90 -19.23
C LEU A 57 -6.59 2.20 -19.15
N GLN A 58 -7.42 1.61 -20.01
CA GLN A 58 -8.88 1.77 -19.95
C GLN A 58 -9.47 1.22 -18.66
N TYR A 59 -8.91 0.13 -18.12
CA TYR A 59 -9.31 -0.42 -16.82
C TYR A 59 -9.03 0.59 -15.70
N PHE A 60 -7.81 1.16 -15.68
CA PHE A 60 -7.46 2.22 -14.74
C PHE A 60 -8.41 3.43 -14.88
N ASP A 61 -8.62 3.95 -16.09
CA ASP A 61 -9.46 5.13 -16.33
C ASP A 61 -10.88 4.96 -15.81
N ARG A 62 -11.47 3.76 -15.97
CA ARG A 62 -12.79 3.43 -15.45
C ARG A 62 -12.85 3.51 -13.92
N HIS A 63 -11.85 2.98 -13.23
CA HIS A 63 -11.80 2.98 -11.75
C HIS A 63 -11.47 4.38 -11.21
N ALA A 64 -10.57 5.12 -11.85
CA ALA A 64 -10.26 6.50 -11.51
C ALA A 64 -11.48 7.42 -11.71
N ALA A 65 -12.27 7.21 -12.76
CA ALA A 65 -13.52 7.95 -12.98
C ALA A 65 -14.55 7.64 -11.88
N TYR A 66 -14.66 6.36 -11.44
CA TYR A 66 -15.51 6.00 -10.31
C TYR A 66 -15.04 6.66 -9.03
N PHE A 67 -13.74 6.64 -8.73
CA PHE A 67 -13.16 7.30 -7.55
C PHE A 67 -13.47 8.79 -7.53
N ARG A 68 -13.26 9.51 -8.63
CA ARG A 68 -13.59 10.93 -8.76
C ARG A 68 -15.07 11.20 -8.53
N LYS A 69 -15.96 10.39 -9.13
CA LYS A 69 -17.40 10.49 -8.90
C LYS A 69 -17.78 10.35 -7.43
N MET A 70 -17.12 9.47 -6.71
CA MET A 70 -17.34 9.33 -5.26
C MET A 70 -16.79 10.53 -4.49
N ALA A 71 -15.63 11.07 -4.87
CA ALA A 71 -15.05 12.26 -4.27
C ALA A 71 -15.91 13.52 -4.45
N GLU A 72 -16.56 13.68 -5.60
CA GLU A 72 -17.48 14.79 -5.89
C GLU A 72 -18.67 14.87 -4.93
N THR A 73 -19.00 13.81 -4.22
CA THR A 73 -20.03 13.81 -3.18
C THR A 73 -19.63 14.63 -1.95
N GLY A 74 -18.32 14.90 -1.76
CA GLY A 74 -17.80 15.57 -0.58
C GLY A 74 -17.79 14.70 0.70
N ALA A 75 -18.07 13.40 0.59
CA ALA A 75 -18.12 12.49 1.73
C ALA A 75 -16.73 12.17 2.30
N PHE A 76 -15.67 12.38 1.55
CA PHE A 76 -14.28 12.19 1.97
C PHE A 76 -13.35 13.21 1.31
N THR A 77 -12.15 13.35 1.85
CA THR A 77 -11.08 14.21 1.28
C THR A 77 -10.17 13.37 0.37
N VAL A 78 -9.81 13.90 -0.78
CA VAL A 78 -8.75 13.32 -1.62
C VAL A 78 -7.42 13.98 -1.24
N LEU A 79 -6.39 13.16 -1.01
CA LEU A 79 -5.03 13.62 -0.69
C LEU A 79 -4.12 13.38 -1.89
N GLU A 80 -3.70 14.44 -2.54
CA GLU A 80 -2.80 14.40 -3.70
C GLU A 80 -1.39 14.90 -3.37
N THR A 81 -1.23 15.57 -2.22
CA THR A 81 0.04 16.15 -1.77
C THR A 81 0.23 15.99 -0.26
N GLY A 82 1.48 16.12 0.18
CA GLY A 82 1.79 16.19 1.61
C GLY A 82 1.18 17.43 2.30
N GLU A 83 0.94 18.52 1.54
CA GLU A 83 0.25 19.71 2.05
C GLU A 83 -1.22 19.42 2.36
N ASP A 84 -1.91 18.59 1.53
CA ASP A 84 -3.28 18.18 1.80
C ASP A 84 -3.36 17.39 3.11
N LEU A 85 -2.38 16.54 3.36
CA LEU A 85 -2.26 15.79 4.61
C LEU A 85 -1.97 16.70 5.81
N GLU A 86 -1.21 17.78 5.63
CA GLU A 86 -1.00 18.81 6.67
C GLU A 86 -2.31 19.56 6.98
N LYS A 87 -3.11 19.89 5.95
CA LYS A 87 -4.41 20.56 6.10
C LYS A 87 -5.47 19.68 6.74
N LEU A 88 -5.37 18.35 6.53
CA LEU A 88 -6.25 17.37 7.19
C LEU A 88 -6.09 17.46 8.72
N GLY A 89 -4.84 17.51 9.22
CA GLY A 89 -4.54 17.57 10.65
C GLY A 89 -5.18 16.42 11.43
N ASP A 90 -5.67 16.70 12.64
CA ASP A 90 -6.36 15.72 13.51
C ASP A 90 -7.90 15.81 13.39
N LYS A 91 -8.41 16.29 12.28
CA LYS A 91 -9.86 16.39 12.07
C LYS A 91 -10.46 15.01 11.87
N GLN A 92 -11.62 14.80 12.47
CA GLN A 92 -12.43 13.62 12.19
C GLN A 92 -12.84 13.60 10.72
N GLY A 93 -12.78 12.42 10.12
CA GLY A 93 -13.19 12.18 8.75
C GLY A 93 -12.25 11.24 8.01
N THR A 94 -12.75 10.77 6.89
CA THR A 94 -12.04 9.86 6.00
C THR A 94 -11.35 10.63 4.88
N ALA A 95 -10.12 10.25 4.59
CA ALA A 95 -9.38 10.72 3.42
C ALA A 95 -8.83 9.55 2.62
N PHE A 96 -8.76 9.70 1.30
CA PHE A 96 -8.20 8.69 0.41
C PHE A 96 -7.03 9.22 -0.39
N ILE A 97 -6.04 8.36 -0.61
CA ILE A 97 -4.96 8.50 -1.58
C ILE A 97 -5.21 7.49 -2.70
N LEU A 98 -5.31 7.93 -3.95
CA LEU A 98 -5.44 7.02 -5.08
C LEU A 98 -4.09 6.37 -5.39
N THR A 99 -4.08 5.04 -5.49
CA THR A 99 -2.89 4.26 -5.82
C THR A 99 -3.18 3.28 -6.97
N VAL A 100 -2.14 2.69 -7.53
CA VAL A 100 -2.25 1.66 -8.56
C VAL A 100 -1.47 0.43 -8.12
N GLU A 101 -2.08 -0.74 -8.20
CA GLU A 101 -1.41 -2.02 -8.01
C GLU A 101 -1.31 -2.77 -9.33
N GLY A 102 -0.09 -2.78 -9.87
CA GLY A 102 0.23 -3.39 -11.16
C GLY A 102 0.58 -2.38 -12.24
N GLY A 103 1.88 -2.23 -12.52
CA GLY A 103 2.44 -1.29 -13.50
C GLY A 103 2.01 -1.53 -14.95
N SER A 104 1.23 -2.58 -15.24
CA SER A 104 0.58 -2.75 -16.55
C SER A 104 -0.35 -1.60 -16.92
N ALA A 105 -0.81 -0.78 -15.95
CA ALA A 105 -1.54 0.47 -16.19
C ALA A 105 -0.76 1.45 -17.09
N VAL A 106 0.58 1.40 -17.07
CA VAL A 106 1.45 2.24 -17.92
C VAL A 106 1.34 1.84 -19.40
N ALA A 107 0.86 0.62 -19.71
CA ALA A 107 0.62 0.12 -21.07
C ALA A 107 1.82 0.25 -22.03
N GLY A 108 3.05 0.21 -21.50
CA GLY A 108 4.28 0.32 -22.28
C GLY A 108 4.58 1.72 -22.86
N ASP A 109 3.89 2.76 -22.43
CA ASP A 109 4.15 4.16 -22.83
C ASP A 109 4.40 5.03 -21.60
N LEU A 110 5.57 5.66 -21.51
CA LEU A 110 5.95 6.53 -20.39
C LEU A 110 5.00 7.72 -20.19
N LYS A 111 4.35 8.20 -21.24
CA LYS A 111 3.35 9.26 -21.15
C LYS A 111 2.17 8.90 -20.24
N ASN A 112 1.88 7.61 -20.12
CA ASN A 112 0.80 7.15 -19.25
C ASN A 112 1.16 7.31 -17.77
N ILE A 113 2.44 7.41 -17.38
CA ILE A 113 2.84 7.74 -16.02
C ILE A 113 2.37 9.15 -15.65
N HIS A 114 2.57 10.11 -16.55
CA HIS A 114 2.02 11.46 -16.39
C HIS A 114 0.48 11.45 -16.33
N HIS A 115 -0.18 10.69 -17.21
CA HIS A 115 -1.65 10.51 -17.20
C HIS A 115 -2.13 9.93 -15.86
N LEU A 116 -1.46 8.91 -15.30
CA LEU A 116 -1.77 8.38 -13.99
C LEU A 116 -1.65 9.46 -12.91
N ARG A 117 -0.56 10.26 -12.94
CA ARG A 117 -0.35 11.35 -11.99
C ARG A 117 -1.40 12.45 -12.08
N GLU A 118 -1.79 12.88 -13.29
CA GLU A 118 -2.87 13.84 -13.53
C GLU A 118 -4.24 13.35 -13.02
N ASN A 119 -4.43 12.03 -12.94
CA ASN A 119 -5.62 11.40 -12.35
C ASN A 119 -5.52 11.22 -10.82
N GLY A 120 -4.46 11.76 -10.18
CA GLY A 120 -4.32 11.77 -8.72
C GLY A 120 -3.53 10.57 -8.16
N VAL A 121 -2.95 9.70 -8.98
CA VAL A 121 -2.15 8.56 -8.49
C VAL A 121 -0.91 9.05 -7.74
N ARG A 122 -0.72 8.54 -6.53
CA ARG A 122 0.41 8.89 -5.65
C ARG A 122 1.40 7.76 -5.42
N VAL A 123 0.94 6.52 -5.50
CA VAL A 123 1.77 5.32 -5.30
C VAL A 123 1.47 4.35 -6.42
N MET A 124 2.49 3.70 -6.97
CA MET A 124 2.31 2.62 -7.93
C MET A 124 3.17 1.42 -7.56
N THR A 125 2.51 0.28 -7.33
CA THR A 125 3.15 -1.03 -7.23
C THR A 125 3.58 -1.48 -8.62
N LEU A 126 4.87 -1.76 -8.80
CA LEU A 126 5.46 -1.98 -10.12
C LEU A 126 4.93 -3.22 -10.84
N THR A 127 4.59 -4.26 -10.09
CA THR A 127 4.04 -5.52 -10.61
C THR A 127 2.95 -6.02 -9.67
N TRP A 128 2.02 -6.78 -10.18
CA TRP A 128 1.27 -7.71 -9.34
C TRP A 128 2.04 -9.04 -9.29
N ASN A 129 1.37 -10.18 -9.32
CA ASN A 129 1.99 -11.50 -9.15
C ASN A 129 2.85 -11.93 -10.34
N GLY A 130 2.46 -11.60 -11.55
CA GLY A 130 3.15 -11.93 -12.80
C GLY A 130 4.14 -10.85 -13.26
N SER A 131 4.72 -11.06 -14.44
CA SER A 131 5.59 -10.08 -15.09
C SER A 131 4.77 -9.12 -15.94
N ASN A 132 5.25 -7.88 -16.06
CA ASN A 132 4.70 -6.88 -16.98
C ASN A 132 5.83 -6.15 -17.73
N GLU A 133 5.53 -5.03 -18.40
CA GLU A 133 6.47 -4.25 -19.18
C GLU A 133 7.59 -3.63 -18.32
N ILE A 134 7.37 -3.45 -17.00
CA ILE A 134 8.33 -2.85 -16.06
C ILE A 134 9.30 -3.88 -15.50
N GLY A 135 8.80 -5.05 -15.08
CA GLY A 135 9.61 -6.08 -14.41
C GLY A 135 8.84 -7.33 -14.09
N SER A 136 9.40 -8.20 -13.24
CA SER A 136 8.77 -9.44 -12.84
C SER A 136 8.22 -9.42 -11.42
N GLY A 137 6.99 -9.89 -11.28
CA GLY A 137 6.40 -10.16 -9.97
C GLY A 137 6.96 -11.43 -9.32
N VAL A 138 6.79 -11.54 -8.00
CA VAL A 138 7.39 -12.62 -7.19
C VAL A 138 6.83 -14.01 -7.52
N MET A 139 5.61 -14.09 -8.06
CA MET A 139 4.97 -15.35 -8.46
C MET A 139 5.18 -15.65 -9.95
N SER A 140 5.89 -14.83 -10.69
CA SER A 140 6.23 -15.09 -12.10
C SER A 140 7.11 -16.35 -12.22
N GLY A 141 6.94 -17.11 -13.30
CA GLY A 141 7.82 -18.22 -13.65
C GLY A 141 9.25 -17.77 -13.96
N ASP A 142 9.38 -16.67 -14.69
CA ASP A 142 10.66 -16.04 -15.00
C ASP A 142 10.86 -14.83 -14.05
N LYS A 143 11.89 -14.90 -13.23
CA LYS A 143 12.24 -13.85 -12.25
C LYS A 143 13.43 -13.05 -12.74
N PHE A 144 13.13 -11.87 -13.25
CA PHE A 144 14.11 -10.87 -13.69
C PHE A 144 13.86 -9.54 -12.98
N GLY A 145 14.81 -8.62 -13.07
CA GLY A 145 14.71 -7.28 -12.49
C GLY A 145 13.92 -6.30 -13.37
N LEU A 146 14.36 -5.04 -13.39
CA LEU A 146 13.80 -4.01 -14.27
C LEU A 146 14.13 -4.31 -15.74
N THR A 147 13.13 -4.28 -16.59
CA THR A 147 13.34 -4.25 -18.04
C THR A 147 14.01 -2.94 -18.45
N PRO A 148 14.52 -2.81 -19.70
CA PRO A 148 14.96 -1.51 -20.22
C PRO A 148 13.87 -0.43 -20.15
N PHE A 149 12.61 -0.79 -20.40
CA PHE A 149 11.45 0.09 -20.22
C PHE A 149 11.22 0.39 -18.74
N GLY A 150 11.31 -0.61 -17.86
CA GLY A 150 11.12 -0.45 -16.42
C GLY A 150 12.10 0.54 -15.80
N LYS A 151 13.37 0.55 -16.24
CA LYS A 151 14.37 1.54 -15.80
C LYS A 151 13.98 2.99 -16.17
N LEU A 152 13.37 3.18 -17.33
CA LEU A 152 12.85 4.49 -17.74
C LEU A 152 11.57 4.85 -16.97
N ALA A 153 10.69 3.87 -16.77
CA ALA A 153 9.44 4.07 -16.02
C ALA A 153 9.69 4.49 -14.57
N VAL A 154 10.62 3.82 -13.87
CA VAL A 154 11.01 4.18 -12.49
C VAL A 154 11.50 5.63 -12.40
N LYS A 155 12.35 6.06 -13.34
CA LYS A 155 12.84 7.46 -13.39
C LYS A 155 11.72 8.46 -13.68
N GLU A 156 10.80 8.12 -14.59
CA GLU A 156 9.66 8.99 -14.88
C GLU A 156 8.69 9.07 -13.70
N MET A 157 8.48 7.96 -12.95
CA MET A 157 7.70 7.98 -11.71
C MET A 157 8.31 8.91 -10.66
N GLU A 158 9.64 8.86 -10.47
CA GLU A 158 10.34 9.75 -9.54
C GLU A 158 10.17 11.23 -9.93
N LYS A 159 10.26 11.55 -11.21
CA LYS A 159 10.07 12.90 -11.77
C LYS A 159 8.63 13.39 -11.59
N GLU A 160 7.65 12.53 -11.82
CA GLU A 160 6.21 12.84 -11.62
C GLU A 160 5.80 12.84 -10.15
N GLY A 161 6.69 12.48 -9.23
CA GLY A 161 6.37 12.42 -7.80
C GLY A 161 5.44 11.27 -7.42
N ILE A 162 5.46 10.17 -8.18
CA ILE A 162 4.78 8.92 -7.83
C ILE A 162 5.72 8.07 -6.99
N VAL A 163 5.28 7.65 -5.81
CA VAL A 163 6.01 6.76 -4.91
C VAL A 163 6.06 5.36 -5.52
N ILE A 164 7.27 4.79 -5.58
CA ILE A 164 7.47 3.42 -6.05
C ILE A 164 7.18 2.45 -4.92
N ASP A 165 6.30 1.48 -5.19
CA ASP A 165 5.99 0.38 -4.29
C ASP A 165 6.56 -0.93 -4.84
N VAL A 166 7.34 -1.63 -4.01
CA VAL A 166 7.98 -2.91 -4.34
C VAL A 166 7.22 -4.12 -3.78
N SER A 167 6.04 -3.93 -3.20
CA SER A 167 5.15 -5.05 -2.91
C SER A 167 4.94 -5.87 -4.19
N HIS A 168 4.86 -7.19 -4.08
CA HIS A 168 4.81 -8.11 -5.23
C HIS A 168 6.07 -8.22 -6.10
N ALA A 169 7.08 -7.37 -5.92
CA ALA A 169 8.30 -7.45 -6.72
C ALA A 169 9.02 -8.79 -6.54
N SER A 170 9.57 -9.35 -7.62
CA SER A 170 10.56 -10.42 -7.50
C SER A 170 11.79 -9.90 -6.75
N GLU A 171 12.59 -10.81 -6.19
CA GLU A 171 13.82 -10.42 -5.51
C GLU A 171 14.76 -9.63 -6.43
N ALA A 172 14.89 -10.04 -7.70
CA ALA A 172 15.67 -9.33 -8.70
C ALA A 172 15.13 -7.92 -8.98
N LEU A 173 13.80 -7.78 -9.10
CA LEU A 173 13.17 -6.48 -9.30
C LEU A 173 13.36 -5.56 -8.09
N PHE A 174 13.26 -6.11 -6.87
CA PHE A 174 13.50 -5.34 -5.64
C PHE A 174 14.91 -4.73 -5.63
N TYR A 175 15.95 -5.53 -5.89
CA TYR A 175 17.32 -5.04 -5.85
C TYR A 175 17.63 -4.07 -7.00
N ASP A 176 17.10 -4.31 -8.21
CA ASP A 176 17.24 -3.37 -9.33
C ASP A 176 16.58 -2.00 -9.01
N VAL A 177 15.42 -1.99 -8.34
CA VAL A 177 14.78 -0.75 -7.85
C VAL A 177 15.67 -0.07 -6.82
N ALA A 178 16.18 -0.82 -5.84
CA ALA A 178 17.05 -0.28 -4.81
C ALA A 178 18.33 0.36 -5.38
N GLU A 179 18.86 -0.17 -6.49
CA GLU A 179 20.03 0.39 -7.17
C GLU A 179 19.70 1.57 -8.11
N SER A 180 18.47 1.59 -8.68
CA SER A 180 18.10 2.52 -9.75
C SER A 180 17.40 3.79 -9.25
N THR A 181 16.84 3.78 -8.04
CA THR A 181 16.08 4.91 -7.47
C THR A 181 16.97 5.86 -6.69
N GLU A 182 16.71 7.15 -6.79
CA GLU A 182 17.33 8.20 -5.96
C GLU A 182 16.46 8.56 -4.77
N ARG A 183 15.13 8.48 -4.95
CA ARG A 183 14.13 8.76 -3.91
C ARG A 183 13.82 7.53 -3.05
N PRO A 184 13.26 7.70 -1.84
CA PRO A 184 12.75 6.59 -1.06
C PRO A 184 11.65 5.82 -1.80
N PHE A 185 11.64 4.49 -1.66
CA PHE A 185 10.59 3.60 -2.13
C PHE A 185 10.01 2.81 -0.95
N ILE A 186 8.83 2.21 -1.12
CA ILE A 186 8.08 1.57 -0.04
C ILE A 186 7.68 0.13 -0.41
N ALA A 187 7.29 -0.65 0.60
CA ALA A 187 6.49 -1.85 0.44
C ALA A 187 5.15 -1.63 1.15
N THR A 188 4.09 -1.34 0.38
CA THR A 188 2.80 -0.94 0.96
C THR A 188 2.15 -2.03 1.81
N HIS A 189 2.39 -3.34 1.49
CA HIS A 189 1.77 -4.47 2.15
C HIS A 189 2.65 -5.73 2.10
N SER A 190 3.62 -5.83 3.03
CA SER A 190 4.59 -6.94 3.09
C SER A 190 5.04 -7.23 4.51
N ASN A 191 5.17 -8.52 4.87
CA ASN A 191 5.55 -8.97 6.20
C ASN A 191 6.99 -9.54 6.25
N SER A 192 7.41 -10.12 7.38
CA SER A 192 8.73 -10.72 7.55
C SER A 192 8.79 -12.16 7.05
N LYS A 193 9.73 -12.44 6.16
CA LYS A 193 10.01 -13.80 5.64
C LYS A 193 10.65 -14.72 6.69
N VAL A 194 11.19 -14.16 7.76
CA VAL A 194 11.75 -14.94 8.87
C VAL A 194 10.64 -15.64 9.66
N LEU A 195 9.50 -14.99 9.83
CA LEU A 195 8.36 -15.51 10.59
C LEU A 195 7.41 -16.36 9.73
N CYS A 196 7.17 -15.95 8.49
CA CYS A 196 6.37 -16.69 7.53
C CYS A 196 7.09 -16.74 6.18
N LYS A 197 7.39 -17.95 5.70
CA LYS A 197 8.25 -18.18 4.51
C LYS A 197 7.58 -17.89 3.18
N HIS A 198 6.43 -17.24 3.20
CA HIS A 198 5.73 -16.90 1.97
C HIS A 198 6.63 -16.00 1.06
N PRO A 199 6.68 -16.24 -0.27
CA PRO A 199 7.56 -15.49 -1.17
C PRO A 199 7.26 -13.98 -1.24
N ARG A 200 6.04 -13.55 -0.88
CA ARG A 200 5.62 -12.15 -0.82
C ARG A 200 6.24 -11.38 0.37
N ASN A 201 6.75 -12.09 1.37
CA ASN A 201 7.35 -11.48 2.55
C ASN A 201 8.80 -11.05 2.29
N LEU A 202 9.21 -9.98 2.97
CA LEU A 202 10.53 -9.37 2.86
C LEU A 202 11.56 -10.15 3.69
N THR A 203 12.77 -10.28 3.15
CA THR A 203 13.92 -10.68 3.95
C THR A 203 14.35 -9.53 4.87
N ASP A 204 15.11 -9.83 5.92
CA ASP A 204 15.69 -8.81 6.81
C ASP A 204 16.58 -7.81 6.06
N ASP A 205 17.28 -8.28 5.03
CA ASP A 205 18.12 -7.43 4.18
C ASP A 205 17.27 -6.43 3.38
N GLN A 206 16.22 -6.91 2.73
CA GLN A 206 15.29 -6.05 2.01
C GLN A 206 14.64 -5.02 2.93
N PHE A 207 14.22 -5.42 4.13
CA PHE A 207 13.68 -4.51 5.13
C PHE A 207 14.69 -3.43 5.53
N ARG A 208 15.96 -3.81 5.82
CA ARG A 208 17.02 -2.84 6.15
C ARG A 208 17.32 -1.88 5.01
N ILE A 209 17.27 -2.34 3.75
CA ILE A 209 17.44 -1.47 2.58
C ILE A 209 16.33 -0.41 2.57
N ILE A 210 15.07 -0.79 2.73
CA ILE A 210 13.95 0.17 2.80
C ILE A 210 14.15 1.17 3.95
N CYS A 211 14.54 0.69 5.15
CA CYS A 211 14.85 1.55 6.29
C CYS A 211 15.93 2.59 5.97
N ASN A 212 17.06 2.13 5.41
CA ASN A 212 18.20 2.99 5.09
C ASN A 212 17.88 4.02 4.01
N ARG A 213 16.90 3.74 3.17
CA ARG A 213 16.40 4.66 2.14
C ARG A 213 15.33 5.62 2.67
N GLY A 214 14.91 5.49 3.93
CA GLY A 214 13.85 6.30 4.53
C GLY A 214 12.46 5.99 3.97
N GLY A 215 12.26 4.74 3.51
CA GLY A 215 10.99 4.23 3.01
C GLY A 215 10.03 3.79 4.11
N LEU A 216 8.97 3.05 3.71
CA LEU A 216 7.98 2.46 4.62
C LEU A 216 7.76 0.99 4.30
N VAL A 217 7.34 0.22 5.31
CA VAL A 217 6.83 -1.14 5.17
C VAL A 217 5.47 -1.23 5.87
N GLY A 218 4.41 -1.43 5.11
CA GLY A 218 3.07 -1.72 5.60
C GLY A 218 2.91 -3.19 5.94
N LEU A 219 2.42 -3.48 7.14
CA LEU A 219 2.11 -4.83 7.60
C LEU A 219 0.84 -5.33 6.90
N ASN A 220 0.97 -6.41 6.15
CA ASN A 220 -0.14 -7.05 5.43
C ASN A 220 -0.94 -7.96 6.38
N TYR A 221 -2.28 -7.94 6.28
CA TYR A 221 -3.15 -8.75 7.14
C TYR A 221 -3.52 -10.09 6.50
N PHE A 222 -3.12 -10.37 5.27
CA PHE A 222 -3.42 -11.65 4.63
C PHE A 222 -2.90 -12.81 5.47
N LYS A 223 -3.81 -13.71 5.89
CA LYS A 223 -3.50 -14.85 6.76
C LYS A 223 -2.33 -15.71 6.28
N ALA A 224 -2.15 -15.83 4.94
CA ALA A 224 -1.07 -16.64 4.35
C ALA A 224 0.32 -15.95 4.42
N PHE A 225 0.37 -14.65 4.72
CA PHE A 225 1.62 -13.91 4.91
C PHE A 225 2.00 -13.76 6.39
N LEU A 226 1.07 -14.08 7.29
CA LEU A 226 1.26 -14.00 8.73
C LEU A 226 1.78 -15.31 9.33
N ASN A 227 1.29 -16.45 8.87
CA ASN A 227 1.64 -17.75 9.45
C ASN A 227 1.85 -18.80 8.36
N ASP A 228 2.87 -19.65 8.50
CA ASP A 228 3.13 -20.77 7.59
C ASP A 228 1.95 -21.76 7.53
N ASP A 229 1.08 -21.77 8.57
CA ASP A 229 -0.23 -22.43 8.58
C ASP A 229 -1.34 -21.36 8.61
N PRO A 230 -1.89 -20.95 7.44
CA PRO A 230 -2.85 -19.83 7.37
C PRO A 230 -4.12 -20.04 8.20
N ALA A 231 -4.45 -21.28 8.55
CA ALA A 231 -5.62 -21.58 9.39
C ALA A 231 -5.42 -21.19 10.86
N LYS A 232 -4.19 -20.91 11.27
CA LYS A 232 -3.84 -20.50 12.64
C LYS A 232 -3.57 -19.00 12.75
N ALA A 233 -3.43 -18.32 11.62
CA ALA A 233 -3.10 -16.90 11.59
C ALA A 233 -4.11 -16.05 12.36
N ASP A 234 -3.61 -15.17 13.21
CA ASP A 234 -4.40 -14.25 14.02
C ASP A 234 -3.71 -12.89 14.23
N ILE A 235 -4.28 -12.04 15.08
CA ILE A 235 -3.75 -10.71 15.37
C ILE A 235 -2.38 -10.78 16.10
N GLU A 236 -2.12 -11.82 16.88
CA GLU A 236 -0.83 -12.00 17.58
C GLU A 236 0.32 -12.27 16.58
N ASP A 237 0.04 -12.98 15.47
CA ASP A 237 1.01 -13.12 14.38
C ASP A 237 1.33 -11.77 13.74
N LEU A 238 0.32 -10.91 13.52
CA LEU A 238 0.53 -9.57 12.98
C LEU A 238 1.45 -8.74 13.91
N PHE A 239 1.21 -8.82 15.23
CA PHE A 239 2.09 -8.19 16.22
C PHE A 239 3.51 -8.76 16.15
N ALA A 240 3.69 -10.07 16.04
CA ALA A 240 5.01 -10.69 15.94
C ALA A 240 5.81 -10.17 14.73
N HIS A 241 5.16 -9.97 13.56
CA HIS A 241 5.79 -9.36 12.41
C HIS A 241 6.21 -7.91 12.67
N ALA A 242 5.37 -7.12 13.35
CA ALA A 242 5.72 -5.77 13.77
C ALA A 242 6.93 -5.76 14.71
N GLU A 243 6.91 -6.60 15.75
CA GLU A 243 7.99 -6.73 16.73
C GLU A 243 9.32 -7.09 16.08
N HIS A 244 9.31 -8.05 15.13
CA HIS A 244 10.50 -8.43 14.38
C HIS A 244 11.08 -7.23 13.60
N PHE A 245 10.26 -6.48 12.88
CA PHE A 245 10.71 -5.31 12.14
C PHE A 245 11.16 -4.17 13.07
N LEU A 246 10.52 -4.00 14.22
CA LEU A 246 10.98 -3.04 15.24
C LEU A 246 12.36 -3.41 15.79
N ALA A 247 12.62 -4.71 16.02
CA ALA A 247 13.93 -5.20 16.44
C ALA A 247 15.04 -4.96 15.39
N LEU A 248 14.67 -4.82 14.12
CA LEU A 248 15.58 -4.45 13.03
C LEU A 248 15.77 -2.93 12.85
N GLY A 249 15.18 -2.10 13.72
CA GLY A 249 15.28 -0.63 13.67
C GLY A 249 14.11 0.06 13.00
N GLY A 250 12.97 -0.62 12.83
CA GLY A 250 11.81 -0.17 12.07
C GLY A 250 10.88 0.85 12.74
N ALA A 251 11.27 1.46 13.87
CA ALA A 251 10.39 2.36 14.62
C ALA A 251 9.82 3.55 13.82
N ASP A 252 10.53 4.01 12.79
CA ASP A 252 10.12 5.10 11.89
C ASP A 252 9.70 4.61 10.49
N VAL A 253 9.58 3.28 10.29
CA VAL A 253 9.40 2.63 8.98
C VAL A 253 8.15 1.76 8.93
N VAL A 254 7.85 1.05 10.03
CA VAL A 254 6.69 0.15 10.08
C VAL A 254 5.40 0.96 10.06
N ALA A 255 4.49 0.57 9.19
CA ALA A 255 3.15 1.13 9.05
C ALA A 255 2.13 0.00 8.86
N MET A 256 0.85 0.33 8.63
CA MET A 256 -0.19 -0.63 8.29
C MET A 256 -0.45 -0.65 6.79
N GLY A 257 -0.71 -1.84 6.24
CA GLY A 257 -1.03 -2.06 4.83
C GLY A 257 -1.93 -3.28 4.71
N SER A 258 -3.19 -3.11 5.10
CA SER A 258 -4.10 -4.20 5.48
C SER A 258 -4.38 -5.22 4.39
N ASP A 259 -4.36 -4.80 3.13
CA ASP A 259 -4.81 -5.61 1.99
C ASP A 259 -6.32 -5.96 2.10
N PHE A 260 -7.10 -5.05 2.72
CA PHE A 260 -8.54 -5.18 2.87
C PHE A 260 -9.23 -5.27 1.51
N ASP A 261 -10.16 -6.21 1.41
CA ASP A 261 -10.92 -6.57 0.21
C ASP A 261 -10.09 -7.18 -0.94
N GLY A 262 -8.76 -7.31 -0.76
CA GLY A 262 -7.85 -7.99 -1.68
C GLY A 262 -7.45 -9.40 -1.22
N SER A 263 -7.63 -9.71 0.06
CA SER A 263 -7.16 -10.96 0.64
C SER A 263 -8.05 -11.51 1.76
N ASP A 264 -7.82 -12.78 2.15
CA ASP A 264 -8.49 -13.42 3.27
C ASP A 264 -7.88 -12.98 4.61
N MET A 265 -8.68 -12.44 5.49
CA MET A 265 -8.25 -11.97 6.80
C MET A 265 -7.95 -13.11 7.79
N PRO A 266 -7.05 -12.90 8.76
CA PRO A 266 -6.76 -13.84 9.84
C PRO A 266 -7.86 -13.83 10.90
N HIS A 267 -7.79 -14.75 11.86
CA HIS A 267 -8.72 -14.76 12.98
C HIS A 267 -8.69 -13.43 13.76
N GLY A 268 -9.87 -12.91 14.08
CA GLY A 268 -10.04 -11.67 14.83
C GLY A 268 -10.05 -10.40 13.98
N ILE A 269 -9.82 -10.47 12.67
CA ILE A 269 -9.94 -9.33 11.75
C ILE A 269 -11.10 -9.56 10.78
N THR A 270 -12.05 -8.64 10.77
CA THR A 270 -13.26 -8.68 9.92
C THR A 270 -13.42 -7.44 9.04
N GLY A 271 -12.51 -6.50 9.15
CA GLY A 271 -12.50 -5.23 8.42
C GLY A 271 -11.98 -4.09 9.28
N LEU A 272 -12.25 -2.88 8.86
CA LEU A 272 -11.79 -1.64 9.50
C LEU A 272 -12.25 -1.52 10.97
N GLU A 273 -13.36 -2.15 11.34
CA GLU A 273 -13.86 -2.23 12.70
C GLU A 273 -12.96 -2.98 13.67
N SER A 274 -12.10 -3.86 13.20
CA SER A 274 -11.16 -4.64 14.03
C SER A 274 -9.87 -3.90 14.37
N VAL A 275 -9.63 -2.71 13.80
CA VAL A 275 -8.36 -1.96 14.00
C VAL A 275 -8.13 -1.62 15.48
N GLU A 276 -9.18 -1.30 16.24
CA GLU A 276 -9.07 -1.04 17.68
C GLU A 276 -8.58 -2.27 18.46
N ASP A 277 -9.02 -3.46 18.06
CA ASP A 277 -8.55 -4.72 18.68
C ASP A 277 -7.08 -4.98 18.35
N ILE A 278 -6.64 -4.66 17.12
CA ILE A 278 -5.22 -4.74 16.74
C ILE A 278 -4.38 -3.79 17.61
N VAL A 279 -4.79 -2.54 17.77
CA VAL A 279 -4.12 -1.57 18.65
C VAL A 279 -4.06 -2.09 20.10
N ASN A 280 -5.13 -2.67 20.61
CA ASN A 280 -5.17 -3.24 21.95
C ASN A 280 -4.18 -4.40 22.14
N VAL A 281 -3.94 -5.22 21.08
CA VAL A 281 -2.90 -6.26 21.12
C VAL A 281 -1.52 -5.60 21.28
N PHE A 282 -1.19 -4.60 20.45
CA PHE A 282 0.11 -3.90 20.53
C PHE A 282 0.36 -3.27 21.91
N LEU A 283 -0.69 -2.65 22.49
CA LEU A 283 -0.60 -2.07 23.84
C LEU A 283 -0.44 -3.13 24.93
N ARG A 284 -1.13 -4.28 24.83
CA ARG A 284 -0.98 -5.41 25.79
C ARG A 284 0.44 -6.00 25.80
N HIS A 285 1.15 -5.93 24.66
CA HIS A 285 2.57 -6.28 24.57
C HIS A 285 3.51 -5.18 25.05
N ASN A 286 2.97 -4.17 25.76
CA ASN A 286 3.70 -3.06 26.38
C ASN A 286 4.45 -2.17 25.37
N LEU A 287 4.02 -2.08 24.10
CA LEU A 287 4.54 -1.03 23.24
C LEU A 287 4.07 0.33 23.76
N PRO A 288 4.97 1.33 23.85
CA PRO A 288 4.57 2.68 24.22
C PRO A 288 3.49 3.24 23.27
N GLU A 289 2.48 3.93 23.82
CA GLU A 289 1.40 4.54 23.00
C GLU A 289 1.94 5.39 21.85
N ALA A 290 3.02 6.15 22.10
CA ALA A 290 3.66 6.95 21.06
C ALA A 290 4.26 6.10 19.91
N LEU A 291 4.72 4.87 20.17
CA LEU A 291 5.21 3.97 19.13
C LEU A 291 4.04 3.32 18.39
N VAL A 292 2.96 2.99 19.09
CA VAL A 292 1.73 2.50 18.47
C VAL A 292 1.15 3.56 17.52
N ASP A 293 1.05 4.82 17.96
CA ASP A 293 0.59 5.92 17.10
C ASP A 293 1.50 6.13 15.87
N LYS A 294 2.83 5.96 16.02
CA LYS A 294 3.76 5.98 14.88
C LYS A 294 3.40 4.90 13.86
N ILE A 295 3.24 3.66 14.29
CA ILE A 295 2.96 2.50 13.43
C ILE A 295 1.60 2.65 12.74
N PHE A 296 0.60 3.10 13.48
CA PHE A 296 -0.77 3.17 12.96
C PHE A 296 -1.08 4.45 12.19
N PHE A 297 -0.21 5.49 12.27
CA PHE A 297 -0.48 6.75 11.58
C PHE A 297 0.79 7.53 11.21
N GLU A 298 1.62 7.90 12.19
CA GLU A 298 2.60 9.00 12.02
C GLU A 298 3.71 8.64 11.04
N ASN A 299 4.16 7.38 10.96
CA ASN A 299 5.21 6.96 10.04
C ASN A 299 4.77 7.19 8.58
N ALA A 300 3.55 6.75 8.23
CA ALA A 300 2.98 6.95 6.90
C ALA A 300 2.75 8.44 6.62
N ALA A 301 2.12 9.17 7.54
CA ALA A 301 1.86 10.60 7.39
C ALA A 301 3.15 11.42 7.21
N SER A 302 4.17 11.16 8.01
CA SER A 302 5.47 11.82 7.91
C SER A 302 6.20 11.48 6.61
N PHE A 303 6.09 10.23 6.13
CA PHE A 303 6.68 9.83 4.85
C PHE A 303 6.11 10.63 3.69
N PHE A 304 4.78 10.68 3.52
CA PHE A 304 4.15 11.40 2.41
C PHE A 304 4.45 12.91 2.46
N LYS A 305 4.45 13.53 3.65
CA LYS A 305 4.83 14.94 3.82
C LYS A 305 6.28 15.20 3.38
N ARG A 306 7.23 14.31 3.73
CA ARG A 306 8.65 14.46 3.34
C ARG A 306 8.88 14.16 1.87
N PHE A 307 8.20 13.16 1.32
CA PHE A 307 8.37 12.75 -0.06
C PHE A 307 8.11 13.89 -1.03
N ASP A 308 7.09 14.71 -0.79
CA ASP A 308 6.75 15.84 -1.65
C ASP A 308 7.69 17.04 -1.46
N ARG A 309 8.21 17.28 -0.27
CA ARG A 309 9.16 18.38 -0.02
C ARG A 309 10.51 18.20 -0.70
N ASN A 310 10.85 16.97 -1.05
CA ASN A 310 12.09 16.60 -1.72
C ASN A 310 11.90 16.38 -3.24
N ALA A 311 10.77 16.84 -3.80
CA ALA A 311 10.43 16.74 -5.21
C ALA A 311 11.00 17.89 -6.04
#